data_e4266c7cdb9b1d0f671db351cc831760
#
_entry.id   e4266c7cdb9b1d0f671db351cc831760
#
_cell.length_a   1.000
_cell.length_b   1.000
_cell.length_c   1.000
_cell.angle_alpha   90.00
_cell.angle_beta   90.00
_cell.angle_gamma   90.00
#
_symmetry.space_group_name_H-M   'P 1'
#
loop_
_entity.id
_entity.type
_entity.pdbx_description
1 polymer ?
#
loop_
_entity_poly.entity_id
_entity_poly.type
_entity_poly.pdbx_seq_one_letter_code
_entity_poly.pdbx_strand_id
1 'polypeptide(L)'
;MTTSLTLALPKGRLLDPALALLAGMGIRGVEPDSRRLLLTDEAAGLRFILLKPADIPTYVEYGAADLGIVGKDILLEQQPDVYEPVDLGFGFCRLVVAEPRELWERDDPAKWSWVRVATKYPRLTEEYFSERGIQVEMVKLDGSIELAPLVGLAERIVDLVQSGETLRANGLVEVAEILTSTARLIVNRASLKTQHARVNQLLMAMREVVAGRGAAVGVGGAAAGEPPISKIEPSEYKK
;
A
#
# COMPACT_ATOMS: atom_id res chain seq x y z
N MET A 1 -16.08 -14.77 29.43
CA MET A 1 -15.76 -13.43 28.88
C MET A 1 -15.35 -13.65 27.43
N THR A 2 -16.17 -13.28 26.47
CA THR A 2 -15.81 -13.34 25.05
C THR A 2 -14.73 -12.29 24.78
N THR A 3 -13.51 -12.74 24.52
CA THR A 3 -12.39 -11.84 24.20
C THR A 3 -12.70 -11.14 22.87
N SER A 4 -12.86 -9.81 22.87
CA SER A 4 -13.11 -9.05 21.63
C SER A 4 -11.84 -9.01 20.79
N LEU A 5 -11.95 -9.26 19.46
CA LEU A 5 -10.84 -9.07 18.54
C LEU A 5 -10.59 -7.58 18.28
N THR A 6 -9.31 -7.22 18.16
CA THR A 6 -8.89 -5.85 17.83
C THR A 6 -8.45 -5.79 16.36
N LEU A 7 -9.12 -4.93 15.58
CA LEU A 7 -8.79 -4.67 14.17
C LEU A 7 -8.16 -3.28 14.02
N ALA A 8 -6.93 -3.23 13.53
CA ALA A 8 -6.25 -1.99 13.16
C ALA A 8 -6.70 -1.51 11.78
N LEU A 9 -7.19 -0.27 11.71
CA LEU A 9 -7.67 0.38 10.49
C LEU A 9 -6.73 1.52 10.08
N PRO A 10 -6.43 1.65 8.78
CA PRO A 10 -5.56 2.71 8.27
C PRO A 10 -6.30 4.05 8.24
N LYS A 11 -5.65 5.11 8.71
CA LYS A 11 -6.07 6.49 8.42
C LYS A 11 -5.77 6.84 6.96
N GLY A 12 -6.47 7.84 6.44
CA GLY A 12 -6.27 8.33 5.07
C GLY A 12 -7.02 7.51 4.03
N ARG A 13 -6.50 7.44 2.83
CA ARG A 13 -7.21 6.95 1.62
C ARG A 13 -7.80 5.54 1.71
N LEU A 14 -7.26 4.67 2.53
CA LEU A 14 -7.76 3.31 2.70
C LEU A 14 -8.88 3.18 3.75
N LEU A 15 -9.16 4.24 4.53
CA LEU A 15 -10.16 4.19 5.60
C LEU A 15 -11.57 3.97 5.06
N ASP A 16 -12.03 4.84 4.15
CA ASP A 16 -13.39 4.76 3.61
C ASP A 16 -13.68 3.42 2.91
N PRO A 17 -12.79 2.89 2.03
CA PRO A 17 -12.96 1.55 1.47
C PRO A 17 -12.99 0.43 2.53
N ALA A 18 -12.18 0.56 3.60
CA ALA A 18 -12.18 -0.40 4.70
C ALA A 18 -13.49 -0.35 5.49
N LEU A 19 -14.02 0.84 5.78
CA LEU A 19 -15.33 1.02 6.41
C LEU A 19 -16.47 0.48 5.55
N ALA A 20 -16.41 0.71 4.24
CA ALA A 20 -17.37 0.14 3.30
C ALA A 20 -17.33 -1.39 3.27
N LEU A 21 -16.14 -2.02 3.43
CA LEU A 21 -15.99 -3.46 3.58
C LEU A 21 -16.68 -3.95 4.86
N LEU A 22 -16.40 -3.30 6.00
CA LEU A 22 -17.00 -3.64 7.30
C LEU A 22 -18.53 -3.46 7.29
N ALA A 23 -19.03 -2.38 6.68
CA ALA A 23 -20.47 -2.15 6.50
C ALA A 23 -21.13 -3.27 5.68
N GLY A 24 -20.47 -3.82 4.66
CA GLY A 24 -20.90 -4.98 3.91
C GLY A 24 -21.05 -6.26 4.76
N MET A 25 -20.33 -6.33 5.87
CA MET A 25 -20.44 -7.39 6.88
C MET A 25 -21.45 -7.05 8.00
N GLY A 26 -22.17 -5.94 7.92
CA GLY A 26 -23.08 -5.46 8.97
C GLY A 26 -22.40 -4.73 10.14
N ILE A 27 -21.11 -4.48 10.08
CA ILE A 27 -20.32 -3.81 11.12
C ILE A 27 -20.31 -2.31 10.83
N ARG A 28 -20.85 -1.49 11.76
CA ARG A 28 -21.04 -0.03 11.57
C ARG A 28 -20.54 0.82 12.74
N GLY A 29 -19.89 0.20 13.72
CA GLY A 29 -19.48 0.85 14.98
C GLY A 29 -18.26 1.78 14.88
N VAL A 30 -17.79 2.11 13.66
CA VAL A 30 -16.62 2.95 13.46
C VAL A 30 -17.05 4.32 12.93
N GLU A 31 -16.86 5.37 13.76
CA GLU A 31 -17.08 6.77 13.38
C GLU A 31 -15.75 7.38 12.90
N PRO A 32 -15.61 7.71 11.59
CA PRO A 32 -14.35 8.21 11.03
C PRO A 32 -13.84 9.50 11.65
N ASP A 33 -14.77 10.39 12.01
CA ASP A 33 -14.48 11.72 12.57
C ASP A 33 -14.28 11.72 14.09
N SER A 34 -14.35 10.54 14.72
CA SER A 34 -14.12 10.42 16.15
C SER A 34 -12.68 10.79 16.50
N ARG A 35 -12.50 11.64 17.52
CA ARG A 35 -11.18 11.88 18.12
C ARG A 35 -10.66 10.69 18.94
N ARG A 36 -11.53 9.71 19.19
CA ARG A 36 -11.14 8.47 19.88
C ARG A 36 -10.34 7.59 18.92
N LEU A 37 -9.19 7.13 19.39
CA LEU A 37 -8.33 6.22 18.64
C LEU A 37 -8.70 4.74 18.88
N LEU A 38 -9.49 4.46 19.89
CA LEU A 38 -10.05 3.15 20.22
C LEU A 38 -11.56 3.23 20.21
N LEU A 39 -12.20 2.45 19.36
CA LEU A 39 -13.64 2.33 19.20
C LEU A 39 -14.05 0.88 19.48
N THR A 40 -15.29 0.67 19.94
CA THR A 40 -15.80 -0.68 20.23
C THR A 40 -17.17 -0.86 19.60
N ASP A 41 -17.33 -1.98 18.89
CA ASP A 41 -18.62 -2.50 18.44
C ASP A 41 -18.93 -3.75 19.29
N GLU A 42 -19.76 -3.58 20.32
CA GLU A 42 -20.10 -4.66 21.25
C GLU A 42 -20.92 -5.75 20.54
N ALA A 43 -21.79 -5.38 19.59
CA ALA A 43 -22.60 -6.32 18.86
C ALA A 43 -21.76 -7.24 17.97
N ALA A 44 -20.76 -6.69 17.30
CA ALA A 44 -19.79 -7.46 16.53
C ALA A 44 -18.71 -8.13 17.41
N GLY A 45 -18.57 -7.71 18.66
CA GLY A 45 -17.49 -8.12 19.55
C GLY A 45 -16.12 -7.73 19.03
N LEU A 46 -16.01 -6.55 18.41
CA LEU A 46 -14.80 -6.00 17.81
C LEU A 46 -14.40 -4.70 18.48
N ARG A 47 -13.08 -4.51 18.56
CA ARG A 47 -12.46 -3.21 18.88
C ARG A 47 -11.72 -2.73 17.62
N PHE A 48 -11.72 -1.43 17.41
CA PHE A 48 -11.02 -0.81 16.28
C PHE A 48 -10.00 0.19 16.80
N ILE A 49 -8.82 0.18 16.21
CA ILE A 49 -7.79 1.18 16.43
C ILE A 49 -7.44 1.86 15.10
N LEU A 50 -7.42 3.20 15.10
CA LEU A 50 -7.17 4.01 13.91
C LEU A 50 -5.72 4.48 13.92
N LEU A 51 -4.91 3.96 13.03
CA LEU A 51 -3.46 4.15 12.97
C LEU A 51 -3.00 4.76 11.64
N LYS A 52 -1.78 5.33 11.62
CA LYS A 52 -1.08 5.57 10.37
C LYS A 52 -0.82 4.22 9.68
N PRO A 53 -0.98 4.10 8.35
CA PRO A 53 -0.78 2.84 7.66
C PRO A 53 0.57 2.16 7.95
N ALA A 54 1.65 2.93 8.05
CA ALA A 54 2.98 2.42 8.32
C ALA A 54 3.14 1.78 9.72
N ASP A 55 2.27 2.11 10.69
CA ASP A 55 2.36 1.59 12.05
C ASP A 55 1.57 0.28 12.22
N ILE A 56 0.60 0.00 11.32
CA ILE A 56 -0.31 -1.14 11.44
C ILE A 56 0.43 -2.49 11.53
N PRO A 57 1.42 -2.78 10.66
CA PRO A 57 2.13 -4.05 10.73
C PRO A 57 2.77 -4.30 12.10
N THR A 58 3.39 -3.29 12.68
CA THR A 58 4.00 -3.36 14.01
C THR A 58 2.96 -3.69 15.09
N TYR A 59 1.80 -3.00 15.09
CA TYR A 59 0.74 -3.27 16.07
C TYR A 59 0.19 -4.69 15.96
N VAL A 60 0.09 -5.23 14.73
CA VAL A 60 -0.35 -6.60 14.51
C VAL A 60 0.73 -7.60 14.87
N GLU A 61 1.97 -7.39 14.46
CA GLU A 61 3.10 -8.28 14.76
C GLU A 61 3.30 -8.47 16.27
N TYR A 62 3.26 -7.38 17.04
CA TYR A 62 3.42 -7.42 18.49
C TYR A 62 2.13 -7.79 19.25
N GLY A 63 1.03 -8.06 18.57
CA GLY A 63 -0.22 -8.52 19.19
C GLY A 63 -1.02 -7.44 19.92
N ALA A 64 -0.70 -6.14 19.71
CA ALA A 64 -1.52 -5.03 20.16
C ALA A 64 -2.84 -4.93 19.35
N ALA A 65 -2.84 -5.43 18.13
CA ALA A 65 -4.00 -5.74 17.33
C ALA A 65 -3.97 -7.20 16.87
N ASP A 66 -5.14 -7.84 16.81
CA ASP A 66 -5.27 -9.21 16.33
C ASP A 66 -5.21 -9.26 14.80
N LEU A 67 -5.78 -8.24 14.14
CA LEU A 67 -5.83 -8.10 12.68
C LEU A 67 -5.54 -6.65 12.30
N GLY A 68 -5.20 -6.44 11.02
CA GLY A 68 -4.99 -5.10 10.46
C GLY A 68 -5.28 -5.04 8.97
N ILE A 69 -5.68 -3.85 8.50
CA ILE A 69 -5.81 -3.55 7.06
C ILE A 69 -4.67 -2.60 6.68
N VAL A 70 -3.87 -3.00 5.69
CA VAL A 70 -2.67 -2.25 5.27
C VAL A 70 -2.38 -2.47 3.79
N GLY A 71 -1.68 -1.55 3.13
CA GLY A 71 -1.25 -1.73 1.74
C GLY A 71 -0.16 -2.79 1.59
N LYS A 72 -0.18 -3.54 0.48
CA LYS A 72 0.86 -4.54 0.15
C LYS A 72 2.25 -3.90 0.05
N ASP A 73 2.34 -2.66 -0.41
CA ASP A 73 3.56 -1.86 -0.45
C ASP A 73 4.26 -1.76 0.91
N ILE A 74 3.51 -1.49 1.98
CA ILE A 74 4.05 -1.41 3.34
C ILE A 74 4.51 -2.79 3.84
N LEU A 75 3.76 -3.85 3.53
CA LEU A 75 4.15 -5.21 3.91
C LEU A 75 5.44 -5.64 3.22
N LEU A 76 5.58 -5.33 1.95
CA LEU A 76 6.79 -5.59 1.18
C LEU A 76 7.96 -4.76 1.70
N GLU A 77 7.76 -3.50 2.06
CA GLU A 77 8.82 -2.63 2.59
C GLU A 77 9.29 -3.07 3.98
N GLN A 78 8.37 -3.41 4.89
CA GLN A 78 8.69 -3.68 6.30
C GLN A 78 8.95 -5.15 6.60
N GLN A 79 8.42 -6.09 5.79
CA GLN A 79 8.52 -7.54 5.96
C GLN A 79 8.15 -8.03 7.39
N PRO A 80 6.98 -7.63 7.94
CA PRO A 80 6.57 -8.02 9.28
C PRO A 80 6.28 -9.52 9.37
N ASP A 81 6.48 -10.12 10.56
CA ASP A 81 6.14 -11.52 10.82
C ASP A 81 4.65 -11.71 11.13
N VAL A 82 3.81 -11.57 10.10
CA VAL A 82 2.35 -11.69 10.17
C VAL A 82 1.81 -12.63 9.09
N TYR A 83 0.57 -13.12 9.25
CA TYR A 83 -0.14 -13.80 8.15
C TYR A 83 -0.86 -12.77 7.27
N GLU A 84 -0.85 -13.00 5.96
CA GLU A 84 -1.55 -12.21 4.95
C GLU A 84 -2.60 -13.08 4.22
N PRO A 85 -3.76 -13.34 4.84
CA PRO A 85 -4.72 -14.32 4.32
C PRO A 85 -5.64 -13.82 3.20
N VAL A 86 -5.82 -12.50 3.02
CA VAL A 86 -6.81 -11.94 2.10
C VAL A 86 -6.28 -10.70 1.39
N ASP A 87 -6.36 -10.69 0.05
CA ASP A 87 -6.35 -9.47 -0.76
C ASP A 87 -7.75 -8.86 -0.73
N LEU A 88 -7.85 -7.61 -0.28
CA LEU A 88 -9.14 -6.94 -0.13
C LEU A 88 -9.65 -6.29 -1.42
N GLY A 89 -8.83 -6.27 -2.50
CA GLY A 89 -9.19 -5.84 -3.83
C GLY A 89 -9.48 -4.35 -3.98
N PHE A 90 -9.11 -3.51 -3.01
CA PHE A 90 -9.25 -2.06 -3.08
C PHE A 90 -7.94 -1.34 -2.77
N GLY A 91 -7.92 -0.01 -2.97
CA GLY A 91 -6.76 0.81 -2.68
C GLY A 91 -5.61 0.60 -3.67
N PHE A 92 -5.91 0.19 -4.90
CA PHE A 92 -4.92 -0.03 -5.94
C PHE A 92 -4.00 1.20 -6.12
N CYS A 93 -2.71 0.94 -6.20
CA CYS A 93 -1.67 1.89 -6.56
C CYS A 93 -0.45 1.15 -7.11
N ARG A 94 0.46 1.90 -7.72
CA ARG A 94 1.73 1.39 -8.27
C ARG A 94 2.87 2.10 -7.57
N LEU A 95 3.94 1.39 -7.26
CA LEU A 95 5.22 1.98 -6.88
C LEU A 95 6.02 2.17 -8.16
N VAL A 96 6.42 3.40 -8.44
CA VAL A 96 7.07 3.74 -9.71
C VAL A 96 8.36 4.52 -9.49
N VAL A 97 9.27 4.42 -10.44
CA VAL A 97 10.38 5.36 -10.61
C VAL A 97 9.88 6.52 -11.47
N ALA A 98 10.08 7.75 -11.01
CA ALA A 98 9.73 8.93 -11.78
C ALA A 98 10.88 9.97 -11.75
N GLU A 99 10.97 10.77 -12.81
CA GLU A 99 11.98 11.82 -12.96
C GLU A 99 11.41 13.07 -13.65
N PRO A 100 12.09 14.22 -13.56
CA PRO A 100 11.70 15.41 -14.31
C PRO A 100 11.63 15.14 -15.82
N ARG A 101 10.62 15.72 -16.50
CA ARG A 101 10.46 15.58 -17.95
C ARG A 101 11.72 15.99 -18.74
N GLU A 102 12.38 17.06 -18.32
CA GLU A 102 13.61 17.54 -18.95
C GLU A 102 14.77 16.54 -18.83
N LEU A 103 14.81 15.79 -17.72
CA LEU A 103 15.79 14.72 -17.55
C LEU A 103 15.42 13.53 -18.43
N TRP A 104 14.15 13.09 -18.43
CA TRP A 104 13.63 11.98 -19.20
C TRP A 104 13.90 12.13 -20.72
N GLU A 105 13.81 13.36 -21.28
CA GLU A 105 14.03 13.62 -22.71
C GLU A 105 15.47 13.33 -23.17
N ARG A 106 16.45 13.44 -22.27
CA ARG A 106 17.89 13.25 -22.55
C ARG A 106 18.52 12.04 -21.88
N ASP A 107 17.78 11.37 -21.00
CA ASP A 107 18.27 10.24 -20.22
C ASP A 107 17.89 8.90 -20.88
N ASP A 108 18.67 7.88 -20.58
CA ASP A 108 18.46 6.52 -21.08
C ASP A 108 18.58 5.55 -19.89
N PRO A 109 17.46 5.01 -19.36
CA PRO A 109 17.48 4.08 -18.23
C PRO A 109 18.40 2.87 -18.42
N ALA A 110 18.62 2.44 -19.67
CA ALA A 110 19.52 1.32 -19.98
C ALA A 110 21.01 1.64 -19.71
N LYS A 111 21.35 2.91 -19.54
CA LYS A 111 22.72 3.38 -19.26
C LYS A 111 22.94 3.76 -17.82
N TRP A 112 21.94 3.60 -16.95
CA TRP A 112 22.09 3.91 -15.53
C TRP A 112 23.10 2.95 -14.89
N SER A 113 24.13 3.51 -14.27
CA SER A 113 25.09 2.79 -13.42
C SER A 113 25.02 3.26 -11.96
N TRP A 114 24.60 4.50 -11.78
CA TRP A 114 24.42 5.16 -10.49
C TRP A 114 23.27 6.17 -10.59
N VAL A 115 22.43 6.22 -9.55
CA VAL A 115 21.29 7.14 -9.45
C VAL A 115 21.13 7.64 -8.02
N ARG A 116 20.67 8.90 -7.85
CA ARG A 116 20.22 9.43 -6.55
C ARG A 116 18.71 9.50 -6.55
N VAL A 117 18.08 8.85 -5.57
CA VAL A 117 16.62 8.63 -5.51
C VAL A 117 16.07 9.08 -4.17
N ALA A 118 15.06 9.96 -4.17
CA ALA A 118 14.26 10.25 -2.98
C ALA A 118 13.09 9.27 -2.88
N THR A 119 12.87 8.69 -1.69
CA THR A 119 11.84 7.68 -1.51
C THR A 119 11.38 7.54 -0.06
N LYS A 120 10.16 7.05 0.10
CA LYS A 120 9.62 6.53 1.37
C LYS A 120 9.83 5.03 1.51
N TYR A 121 10.27 4.35 0.44
CA TYR A 121 10.39 2.90 0.32
C TYR A 121 11.86 2.49 0.05
N PRO A 122 12.78 2.73 1.03
CA PRO A 122 14.21 2.51 0.79
C PRO A 122 14.55 1.06 0.46
N ARG A 123 13.94 0.07 1.14
CA ARG A 123 14.24 -1.33 0.89
C ARG A 123 13.80 -1.79 -0.51
N LEU A 124 12.57 -1.46 -0.90
CA LEU A 124 12.06 -1.80 -2.24
C LEU A 124 12.83 -1.08 -3.34
N THR A 125 13.25 0.16 -3.08
CA THR A 125 14.07 0.93 -4.01
C THR A 125 15.44 0.29 -4.20
N GLU A 126 16.12 -0.08 -3.10
CA GLU A 126 17.43 -0.73 -3.15
C GLU A 126 17.37 -2.07 -3.88
N GLU A 127 16.37 -2.90 -3.57
CA GLU A 127 16.12 -4.19 -4.21
C GLU A 127 15.94 -4.03 -5.73
N TYR A 128 15.08 -3.10 -6.16
CA TYR A 128 14.80 -2.83 -7.57
C TYR A 128 16.06 -2.44 -8.36
N PHE A 129 16.87 -1.50 -7.84
CA PHE A 129 18.07 -1.04 -8.53
C PHE A 129 19.23 -2.05 -8.46
N SER A 130 19.38 -2.75 -7.34
CA SER A 130 20.43 -3.78 -7.15
C SER A 130 20.22 -4.96 -8.10
N GLU A 131 19.00 -5.42 -8.30
CA GLU A 131 18.67 -6.49 -9.26
C GLU A 131 19.06 -6.15 -10.69
N ARG A 132 19.14 -4.84 -11.01
CA ARG A 132 19.53 -4.31 -12.33
C ARG A 132 20.99 -3.89 -12.42
N GLY A 133 21.78 -4.14 -11.35
CA GLY A 133 23.20 -3.78 -11.29
C GLY A 133 23.44 -2.27 -11.19
N ILE A 134 22.44 -1.48 -10.78
CA ILE A 134 22.53 -0.03 -10.67
C ILE A 134 22.78 0.34 -9.21
N GLN A 135 23.81 1.15 -8.96
CA GLN A 135 24.08 1.70 -7.62
C GLN A 135 23.08 2.82 -7.33
N VAL A 136 22.49 2.81 -6.14
CA VAL A 136 21.53 3.82 -5.72
C VAL A 136 21.99 4.54 -4.44
N GLU A 137 22.01 5.88 -4.49
CA GLU A 137 22.11 6.75 -3.32
C GLU A 137 20.69 7.15 -2.91
N MET A 138 20.25 6.74 -1.73
CA MET A 138 18.88 6.97 -1.27
C MET A 138 18.78 8.16 -0.34
N VAL A 139 17.83 9.05 -0.62
CA VAL A 139 17.38 10.12 0.26
C VAL A 139 16.02 9.73 0.82
N LYS A 140 16.01 9.25 2.07
CA LYS A 140 14.75 8.84 2.73
C LYS A 140 13.93 10.05 3.11
N LEU A 141 12.67 10.09 2.64
CA LEU A 141 11.68 11.11 2.98
C LEU A 141 10.38 10.43 3.44
N ASP A 142 9.60 11.12 4.29
CA ASP A 142 8.31 10.61 4.78
C ASP A 142 7.10 11.20 4.05
N GLY A 143 7.30 12.25 3.24
CA GLY A 143 6.25 12.90 2.44
C GLY A 143 6.81 13.98 1.53
N SER A 144 5.96 14.52 0.65
CA SER A 144 6.31 15.52 -0.38
C SER A 144 7.52 15.12 -1.22
N ILE A 145 7.56 13.86 -1.60
CA ILE A 145 8.71 13.24 -2.30
C ILE A 145 8.89 13.87 -3.67
N GLU A 146 7.79 14.31 -4.29
CA GLU A 146 7.77 14.98 -5.60
C GLU A 146 8.55 16.30 -5.63
N LEU A 147 8.77 16.93 -4.45
CA LEU A 147 9.57 18.15 -4.36
C LEU A 147 11.07 17.88 -4.49
N ALA A 148 11.54 16.68 -4.20
CA ALA A 148 12.97 16.37 -4.16
C ALA A 148 13.71 16.71 -5.46
N PRO A 149 13.23 16.36 -6.66
CA PRO A 149 13.88 16.74 -7.90
C PRO A 149 13.82 18.26 -8.17
N LEU A 150 12.73 18.91 -7.78
CA LEU A 150 12.52 20.33 -8.05
C LEU A 150 13.48 21.24 -7.24
N VAL A 151 13.92 20.76 -6.08
CA VAL A 151 14.87 21.49 -5.21
C VAL A 151 16.29 20.92 -5.29
N GLY A 152 16.56 19.98 -6.21
CA GLY A 152 17.89 19.39 -6.41
C GLY A 152 18.36 18.45 -5.29
N LEU A 153 17.44 17.90 -4.48
CA LEU A 153 17.76 16.95 -3.41
C LEU A 153 18.05 15.55 -3.95
N ALA A 154 17.35 15.15 -4.99
CA ALA A 154 17.56 13.92 -5.73
C ALA A 154 17.21 14.14 -7.21
N GLU A 155 17.74 13.31 -8.10
CA GLU A 155 17.46 13.40 -9.52
C GLU A 155 16.15 12.71 -9.88
N ARG A 156 15.82 11.66 -9.12
CA ARG A 156 14.65 10.78 -9.33
C ARG A 156 13.93 10.51 -8.03
N ILE A 157 12.72 10.03 -8.15
CA ILE A 157 11.93 9.56 -7.01
C ILE A 157 11.45 8.14 -7.21
N VAL A 158 11.21 7.45 -6.10
CA VAL A 158 10.39 6.23 -6.06
C VAL A 158 9.25 6.48 -5.09
N ASP A 159 8.03 6.49 -5.62
CA ASP A 159 6.83 6.77 -4.83
C ASP A 159 5.60 6.05 -5.37
N LEU A 160 4.54 6.02 -4.53
CA LEU A 160 3.25 5.45 -4.88
C LEU A 160 2.44 6.37 -5.77
N VAL A 161 1.90 5.81 -6.83
CA VAL A 161 1.05 6.49 -7.79
C VAL A 161 -0.29 5.78 -7.93
N GLN A 162 -1.37 6.52 -7.84
CA GLN A 162 -2.72 6.04 -8.10
C GLN A 162 -3.21 6.50 -9.48
N SER A 163 -3.33 7.81 -9.70
CA SER A 163 -3.78 8.42 -10.96
C SER A 163 -2.65 9.11 -11.74
N GLY A 164 -1.50 9.33 -11.12
CA GLY A 164 -0.38 10.07 -11.70
C GLY A 164 -0.58 11.59 -11.76
N GLU A 165 -1.69 12.12 -11.23
CA GLU A 165 -1.98 13.56 -11.27
C GLU A 165 -0.92 14.39 -10.54
N THR A 166 -0.50 13.96 -9.35
CA THR A 166 0.53 14.66 -8.57
C THR A 166 1.87 14.69 -9.31
N LEU A 167 2.28 13.59 -9.94
CA LEU A 167 3.49 13.57 -10.75
C LEU A 167 3.39 14.55 -11.91
N ARG A 168 2.29 14.50 -12.69
CA ARG A 168 2.08 15.40 -13.83
C ARG A 168 2.04 16.87 -13.41
N ALA A 169 1.36 17.18 -12.31
CA ALA A 169 1.28 18.55 -11.77
C ALA A 169 2.65 19.12 -11.38
N ASN A 170 3.61 18.25 -11.04
CA ASN A 170 4.98 18.63 -10.67
C ASN A 170 5.99 18.40 -11.82
N GLY A 171 5.53 18.17 -13.05
CA GLY A 171 6.40 18.00 -14.22
C GLY A 171 7.22 16.71 -14.22
N LEU A 172 6.80 15.71 -13.43
CA LEU A 172 7.46 14.40 -13.36
C LEU A 172 6.82 13.42 -14.34
N VAL A 173 7.63 12.51 -14.86
CA VAL A 173 7.25 11.44 -15.78
C VAL A 173 7.60 10.09 -15.14
N GLU A 174 6.69 9.15 -15.24
CA GLU A 174 6.94 7.76 -14.84
C GLU A 174 7.92 7.11 -15.81
N VAL A 175 8.99 6.51 -15.28
CA VAL A 175 10.03 5.84 -16.06
C VAL A 175 9.87 4.35 -16.03
N ALA A 176 9.56 3.79 -14.85
CA ALA A 176 9.38 2.36 -14.65
C ALA A 176 8.41 2.08 -13.51
N GLU A 177 7.68 0.98 -13.63
CA GLU A 177 6.88 0.42 -12.55
C GLU A 177 7.71 -0.62 -11.78
N ILE A 178 7.70 -0.53 -10.44
CA ILE A 178 8.39 -1.47 -9.56
C ILE A 178 7.44 -2.57 -9.14
N LEU A 179 6.24 -2.20 -8.66
CA LEU A 179 5.21 -3.15 -8.23
C LEU A 179 3.82 -2.51 -8.20
N THR A 180 2.80 -3.35 -8.18
CA THR A 180 1.42 -2.96 -7.86
C THR A 180 1.09 -3.29 -6.41
N SER A 181 0.21 -2.50 -5.79
CA SER A 181 -0.24 -2.70 -4.41
C SER A 181 -1.75 -2.55 -4.31
N THR A 182 -2.35 -3.42 -3.49
CA THR A 182 -3.74 -3.35 -3.00
C THR A 182 -3.75 -3.48 -1.49
N ALA A 183 -4.88 -3.15 -0.87
CA ALA A 183 -5.07 -3.36 0.56
C ALA A 183 -5.12 -4.85 0.92
N ARG A 184 -4.45 -5.22 2.00
CA ARG A 184 -4.35 -6.58 2.53
C ARG A 184 -4.92 -6.65 3.93
N LEU A 185 -5.57 -7.76 4.25
CA LEU A 185 -5.81 -8.12 5.64
C LEU A 185 -4.61 -8.89 6.16
N ILE A 186 -4.10 -8.46 7.31
CA ILE A 186 -3.03 -9.15 8.04
C ILE A 186 -3.53 -9.64 9.39
N VAL A 187 -2.94 -10.71 9.90
CA VAL A 187 -3.33 -11.38 11.15
C VAL A 187 -2.11 -11.70 11.98
N ASN A 188 -2.19 -11.40 13.27
CA ASN A 188 -1.18 -11.78 14.25
C ASN A 188 -1.11 -13.32 14.36
N ARG A 189 0.10 -13.88 14.40
CA ARG A 189 0.34 -15.33 14.44
C ARG A 189 -0.21 -16.01 15.70
N ALA A 190 -0.09 -15.36 16.85
CA ALA A 190 -0.59 -15.89 18.11
C ALA A 190 -2.12 -15.80 18.15
N SER A 191 -2.73 -14.70 17.73
CA SER A 191 -4.17 -14.53 17.67
C SER A 191 -4.83 -15.56 16.74
N LEU A 192 -4.20 -15.86 15.60
CA LEU A 192 -4.71 -16.90 14.69
C LEU A 192 -4.76 -18.29 15.37
N LYS A 193 -3.82 -18.59 16.27
CA LYS A 193 -3.80 -19.86 17.01
C LYS A 193 -4.76 -19.84 18.20
N THR A 194 -4.72 -18.79 19.01
CA THR A 194 -5.45 -18.73 20.29
C THR A 194 -6.92 -18.36 20.14
N GLN A 195 -7.28 -17.63 19.06
CA GLN A 195 -8.64 -17.19 18.76
C GLN A 195 -9.12 -17.70 17.38
N HIS A 196 -8.62 -18.86 16.96
CA HIS A 196 -8.80 -19.43 15.64
C HIS A 196 -10.24 -19.37 15.09
N ALA A 197 -11.24 -19.80 15.90
CA ALA A 197 -12.62 -19.83 15.45
C ALA A 197 -13.16 -18.43 15.08
N ARG A 198 -12.87 -17.42 15.92
CA ARG A 198 -13.33 -16.05 15.69
C ARG A 198 -12.58 -15.38 14.55
N VAL A 199 -11.26 -15.55 14.49
CA VAL A 199 -10.44 -15.02 13.39
C VAL A 199 -10.94 -15.61 12.07
N ASN A 200 -11.14 -16.94 11.97
CA ASN A 200 -11.64 -17.57 10.76
C ASN A 200 -13.06 -17.13 10.37
N GLN A 201 -13.95 -16.94 11.34
CA GLN A 201 -15.28 -16.40 11.07
C GLN A 201 -15.21 -15.03 10.39
N LEU A 202 -14.35 -14.13 10.90
CA LEU A 202 -14.13 -12.80 10.33
C LEU A 202 -13.48 -12.88 8.94
N LEU A 203 -12.49 -13.77 8.75
CA LEU A 203 -11.85 -14.01 7.47
C LEU A 203 -12.84 -14.48 6.40
N MET A 204 -13.71 -15.42 6.73
CA MET A 204 -14.72 -15.95 5.81
C MET A 204 -15.70 -14.85 5.41
N ALA A 205 -16.23 -14.09 6.37
CA ALA A 205 -17.14 -12.97 6.09
C ALA A 205 -16.48 -11.90 5.20
N MET A 206 -15.20 -11.55 5.45
CA MET A 206 -14.48 -10.61 4.59
C MET A 206 -14.32 -11.16 3.17
N ARG A 207 -13.94 -12.43 3.01
CA ARG A 207 -13.81 -13.08 1.69
C ARG A 207 -15.12 -13.08 0.91
N GLU A 208 -16.25 -13.33 1.55
CA GLU A 208 -17.57 -13.29 0.93
C GLU A 208 -17.91 -11.90 0.39
N VAL A 209 -17.68 -10.86 1.18
CA VAL A 209 -17.92 -9.47 0.75
C VAL A 209 -16.99 -9.08 -0.39
N VAL A 210 -15.70 -9.46 -0.34
CA VAL A 210 -14.72 -9.18 -1.40
C VAL A 210 -15.13 -9.92 -2.68
N ALA A 211 -15.50 -11.19 -2.61
CA ALA A 211 -15.95 -11.97 -3.77
C ALA A 211 -17.23 -11.39 -4.43
N GLY A 212 -18.18 -10.95 -3.60
CA GLY A 212 -19.39 -10.28 -4.08
C GLY A 212 -19.11 -8.95 -4.80
N ARG A 213 -18.08 -8.19 -4.35
CA ARG A 213 -17.64 -6.95 -5.03
C ARG A 213 -16.94 -7.25 -6.36
N GLY A 214 -16.11 -8.30 -6.41
CA GLY A 214 -15.42 -8.71 -7.65
C GLY A 214 -16.38 -9.15 -8.75
N ALA A 215 -17.52 -9.77 -8.39
CA ALA A 215 -18.57 -10.14 -9.34
C ALA A 215 -19.33 -8.92 -9.91
N ALA A 216 -19.38 -7.81 -9.18
CA ALA A 216 -20.04 -6.56 -9.61
C ALA A 216 -19.13 -5.65 -10.47
N VAL A 217 -17.81 -5.86 -10.44
CA VAL A 217 -16.82 -5.12 -11.24
C VAL A 217 -16.12 -6.14 -12.13
N GLY A 218 -16.55 -6.27 -13.37
CA GLY A 218 -16.01 -7.21 -14.36
C GLY A 218 -14.51 -7.10 -14.50
N VAL A 219 -13.83 -8.21 -14.32
CA VAL A 219 -12.41 -8.51 -14.25
C VAL A 219 -11.60 -7.94 -15.41
N GLY A 220 -10.52 -7.23 -15.05
CA GLY A 220 -9.33 -7.09 -15.86
C GLY A 220 -8.11 -7.49 -15.02
N GLY A 221 -7.84 -8.77 -14.91
CA GLY A 221 -6.65 -9.31 -14.27
C GLY A 221 -5.71 -9.89 -15.31
N ALA A 222 -4.67 -9.16 -15.70
CA ALA A 222 -3.55 -9.71 -16.44
C ALA A 222 -2.40 -9.98 -15.47
N ALA A 223 -1.89 -11.21 -15.48
CA ALA A 223 -0.64 -11.57 -14.84
C ALA A 223 0.50 -10.83 -15.56
N ALA A 224 1.18 -9.94 -14.83
CA ALA A 224 2.31 -9.20 -15.37
C ALA A 224 3.58 -10.06 -15.25
N GLY A 225 4.12 -10.44 -16.41
CA GLY A 225 5.54 -10.73 -16.57
C GLY A 225 6.31 -9.40 -16.49
N GLU A 226 7.54 -9.42 -15.94
CA GLU A 226 8.41 -8.24 -15.82
C GLU A 226 8.58 -7.53 -17.17
N PRO A 227 8.22 -6.26 -17.30
CA PRO A 227 8.57 -5.50 -18.48
C PRO A 227 10.06 -5.10 -18.38
N PRO A 228 10.81 -5.15 -19.49
CA PRO A 228 12.13 -4.55 -19.57
C PRO A 228 12.02 -3.04 -19.33
N ILE A 229 13.09 -2.44 -18.80
CA ILE A 229 13.19 -0.97 -18.70
C ILE A 229 13.11 -0.39 -20.11
N SER A 230 11.92 -0.11 -20.57
CA SER A 230 11.66 0.60 -21.81
C SER A 230 10.91 1.89 -21.48
N LYS A 231 11.30 2.99 -22.12
CA LYS A 231 10.61 4.27 -22.01
C LYS A 231 9.13 4.05 -22.35
N ILE A 232 8.23 4.42 -21.43
CA ILE A 232 6.80 4.44 -21.71
C ILE A 232 6.56 5.56 -22.73
N GLU A 233 5.98 5.24 -23.88
CA GLU A 233 5.75 6.19 -24.97
C GLU A 233 4.83 7.35 -24.52
N PRO A 234 5.11 8.61 -24.93
CA PRO A 234 4.37 9.81 -24.49
C PRO A 234 2.91 9.87 -24.94
N SER A 235 2.46 8.94 -25.79
CA SER A 235 1.12 8.98 -26.41
C SER A 235 -0.03 8.80 -25.42
N GLU A 236 0.21 8.24 -24.22
CA GLU A 236 -0.83 8.06 -23.20
C GLU A 236 -1.11 9.30 -22.36
N TYR A 237 -0.31 10.36 -22.51
CA TYR A 237 -0.44 11.61 -21.74
C TYR A 237 -1.17 12.73 -22.49
N LYS A 238 -1.74 12.44 -23.67
CA LYS A 238 -2.59 13.38 -24.42
C LYS A 238 -4.07 13.02 -24.28
N LYS A 239 -4.66 13.32 -23.12
CA LYS A 239 -6.10 13.63 -23.01
C LYS A 239 -6.34 14.43 -21.74
#